data_a94669f2ac9c785a33d02a20be158646
#
_entry.id   a94669f2ac9c785a33d02a20be158646
#
_cell.length_a   1.000
_cell.length_b   1.000
_cell.length_c   1.000
_cell.angle_alpha   90.00
_cell.angle_beta   90.00
_cell.angle_gamma   90.00
#
_symmetry.space_group_name_H-M   'P 1'
#
loop_
_entity.id
_entity.type
_entity.pdbx_description
1 polymer ?
#
loop_
_entity_poly.entity_id
_entity_poly.type
_entity_poly.pdbx_seq_one_letter_code
_entity_poly.pdbx_strand_id
1 'polypeptide(L)'
;AKEYLERLRGRGCRLCVATATAEPLSRACLSRLGVDGLFDFILSCETLGVSKEHPDVYLSAARRLGAQPAETAVFEDALYAARTARDAGFYTVAVSEPAYASDWPALSALADETLLDWRSAV
;
A
#
# COMPACT_ATOMS: atom_id res chain seq x y z
N ALA A 1 8.06 -11.16 -1.78
CA ALA A 1 6.91 -10.38 -1.26
C ALA A 1 5.94 -11.27 -0.48
N LYS A 2 5.65 -12.47 -1.00
CA LYS A 2 4.71 -13.37 -0.33
C LYS A 2 5.14 -13.72 1.09
N GLU A 3 6.39 -14.06 1.28
CA GLU A 3 6.92 -14.42 2.61
C GLU A 3 6.80 -13.28 3.61
N TYR A 4 7.04 -12.05 3.17
CA TYR A 4 6.92 -10.87 4.01
C TYR A 4 5.46 -10.67 4.44
N LEU A 5 4.54 -10.78 3.49
CA LEU A 5 3.11 -10.64 3.75
C LEU A 5 2.60 -11.73 4.71
N GLU A 6 3.05 -12.96 4.53
CA GLU A 6 2.71 -14.07 5.41
C GLU A 6 3.19 -13.81 6.84
N ARG A 7 4.39 -13.24 7.01
CA ARG A 7 4.90 -12.87 8.33
C ARG A 7 4.06 -11.80 9.00
N LEU A 8 3.64 -10.79 8.24
CA LEU A 8 2.78 -9.75 8.79
C LEU A 8 1.46 -10.32 9.29
N ARG A 9 0.84 -11.19 8.50
CA ARG A 9 -0.40 -11.87 8.91
C ARG A 9 -0.18 -12.72 10.15
N GLY A 10 0.94 -13.43 10.21
CA GLY A 10 1.30 -14.26 11.37
C GLY A 10 1.50 -13.45 12.64
N ARG A 11 1.80 -12.17 12.52
CA ARG A 11 1.94 -11.24 13.67
C ARG A 11 0.63 -10.56 14.02
N GLY A 12 -0.46 -10.93 13.38
CA GLY A 12 -1.78 -10.35 13.63
C GLY A 12 -2.10 -9.09 12.83
N CYS A 13 -1.26 -8.72 11.86
CA CYS A 13 -1.55 -7.57 10.99
C CYS A 13 -2.67 -7.90 10.02
N ARG A 14 -3.55 -6.94 9.82
CA ARG A 14 -4.59 -7.02 8.79
C ARG A 14 -4.05 -6.34 7.53
N LEU A 15 -4.29 -6.96 6.38
CA LEU A 15 -3.74 -6.49 5.11
C LEU A 15 -4.85 -6.21 4.12
N CYS A 16 -4.68 -5.13 3.34
CA CYS A 16 -5.57 -4.85 2.22
C CYS A 16 -4.77 -4.24 1.08
N VAL A 17 -5.38 -4.22 -0.09
CA VAL A 17 -4.81 -3.56 -1.26
C VAL A 17 -5.65 -2.32 -1.55
N ALA A 18 -4.97 -1.17 -1.65
CA ALA A 18 -5.57 0.08 -2.11
C ALA A 18 -4.92 0.39 -3.47
N THR A 19 -5.70 0.40 -4.53
CA THR A 19 -5.15 0.46 -5.88
C THR A 19 -5.93 1.40 -6.78
N ALA A 20 -5.22 1.99 -7.75
CA ALA A 20 -5.83 2.76 -8.83
C ALA A 20 -6.42 1.83 -9.91
N THR A 21 -6.01 0.57 -9.93
CA THR A 21 -6.46 -0.43 -10.90
C THR A 21 -7.85 -0.96 -10.55
N ALA A 22 -8.66 -1.28 -11.56
CA ALA A 22 -9.97 -1.87 -11.34
C ALA A 22 -9.88 -3.16 -10.51
N GLU A 23 -10.81 -3.37 -9.60
CA GLU A 23 -10.79 -4.49 -8.67
C GLU A 23 -10.62 -5.86 -9.34
N PRO A 24 -11.39 -6.21 -10.42
CA PRO A 24 -11.23 -7.53 -11.04
C PRO A 24 -9.82 -7.78 -11.57
N LEU A 25 -9.16 -6.76 -12.12
CA LEU A 25 -7.81 -6.88 -12.64
C LEU A 25 -6.80 -7.05 -11.50
N SER A 26 -6.99 -6.32 -10.41
CA SER A 26 -6.13 -6.44 -9.23
C SER A 26 -6.27 -7.82 -8.61
N ARG A 27 -7.49 -8.32 -8.48
CA ARG A 27 -7.77 -9.64 -7.93
C ARG A 27 -7.13 -10.74 -8.78
N ALA A 28 -7.23 -10.64 -10.09
CA ALA A 28 -6.62 -11.60 -11.00
C ALA A 28 -5.10 -11.61 -10.87
N CYS A 29 -4.49 -10.43 -10.71
CA CYS A 29 -3.04 -10.31 -10.53
C CYS A 29 -2.58 -10.96 -9.22
N LEU A 30 -3.27 -10.66 -8.12
CA LEU A 30 -2.95 -11.22 -6.80
C LEU A 30 -3.13 -12.74 -6.78
N SER A 31 -4.18 -13.24 -7.44
CA SER A 31 -4.43 -14.67 -7.55
C SER A 31 -3.31 -15.37 -8.32
N ARG A 32 -2.86 -14.75 -9.41
CA ARG A 32 -1.75 -15.29 -10.21
C ARG A 32 -0.46 -15.36 -9.41
N LEU A 33 -0.23 -14.40 -8.52
CA LEU A 33 0.93 -14.37 -7.63
C LEU A 33 0.77 -15.27 -6.41
N GLY A 34 -0.43 -15.82 -6.19
CA GLY A 34 -0.70 -16.69 -5.06
C GLY A 34 -0.79 -15.97 -3.72
N VAL A 35 -1.12 -14.68 -3.72
CA VAL A 35 -1.17 -13.86 -2.49
C VAL A 35 -2.57 -13.31 -2.20
N ASP A 36 -3.56 -13.62 -3.02
CA ASP A 36 -4.91 -13.08 -2.86
C ASP A 36 -5.54 -13.42 -1.51
N GLY A 37 -5.26 -14.60 -0.98
CA GLY A 37 -5.77 -15.03 0.33
C GLY A 37 -5.13 -14.32 1.52
N LEU A 38 -4.07 -13.55 1.31
CA LEU A 38 -3.39 -12.82 2.38
C LEU A 38 -4.03 -11.47 2.68
N PHE A 39 -4.88 -10.98 1.79
CA PHE A 39 -5.53 -9.69 1.94
C PHE A 39 -6.97 -9.83 2.37
N ASP A 40 -7.39 -8.97 3.29
CA ASP A 40 -8.76 -8.96 3.80
C ASP A 40 -9.74 -8.42 2.77
N PHE A 41 -9.29 -7.48 1.93
CA PHE A 41 -10.09 -6.91 0.84
C PHE A 41 -9.20 -6.14 -0.14
N ILE A 42 -9.78 -5.80 -1.28
CA ILE A 42 -9.19 -4.90 -2.28
C ILE A 42 -10.11 -3.69 -2.37
N LEU A 43 -9.54 -2.50 -2.32
CA LEU A 43 -10.28 -1.26 -2.47
C LEU A 43 -9.72 -0.49 -3.67
N SER A 44 -10.55 -0.26 -4.66
CA SER A 44 -10.15 0.39 -5.90
C SER A 44 -10.57 1.85 -5.92
N CYS A 45 -9.67 2.73 -6.35
CA CYS A 45 -10.00 4.14 -6.61
C CYS A 45 -11.10 4.26 -7.66
N GLU A 46 -11.16 3.36 -8.62
CA GLU A 46 -12.21 3.35 -9.64
C GLU A 46 -13.58 3.20 -9.00
N THR A 47 -13.71 2.30 -8.04
CA THR A 47 -14.96 2.10 -7.29
C THR A 47 -15.35 3.34 -6.49
N LEU A 48 -14.37 4.02 -5.88
CA LEU A 48 -14.61 5.23 -5.10
C LEU A 48 -14.84 6.47 -5.96
N GLY A 49 -14.37 6.44 -7.21
CA GLY A 49 -14.45 7.59 -8.10
C GLY A 49 -13.46 8.70 -7.78
N VAL A 50 -12.42 8.40 -7.00
CA VAL A 50 -11.42 9.38 -6.54
C VAL A 50 -10.03 8.77 -6.68
N SER A 51 -9.08 9.54 -7.24
CA SER A 51 -7.70 9.08 -7.42
C SER A 51 -6.89 9.17 -6.12
N LYS A 52 -5.66 8.63 -6.16
CA LYS A 52 -4.73 8.69 -5.03
C LYS A 52 -4.12 10.08 -4.79
N GLU A 53 -4.53 11.07 -5.56
CA GLU A 53 -4.23 12.47 -5.27
C GLU A 53 -5.03 12.95 -4.06
N HIS A 54 -6.10 12.23 -3.73
CA HIS A 54 -6.94 12.46 -2.57
C HIS A 54 -6.81 11.29 -1.59
N PRO A 55 -6.96 11.51 -0.28
CA PRO A 55 -6.72 10.46 0.72
C PRO A 55 -7.85 9.45 0.86
N ASP A 56 -8.93 9.57 0.09
CA ASP A 56 -10.16 8.80 0.26
C ASP A 56 -9.94 7.30 0.29
N VAL A 57 -9.12 6.75 -0.62
CA VAL A 57 -8.87 5.31 -0.68
C VAL A 57 -8.15 4.82 0.57
N TYR A 58 -7.19 5.60 1.07
CA TYR A 58 -6.43 5.23 2.27
C TYR A 58 -7.28 5.33 3.53
N LEU A 59 -8.05 6.41 3.65
CA LEU A 59 -8.94 6.60 4.80
C LEU A 59 -10.03 5.54 4.85
N SER A 60 -10.61 5.19 3.70
CA SER A 60 -11.61 4.13 3.61
C SER A 60 -11.00 2.77 3.96
N ALA A 61 -9.78 2.50 3.50
CA ALA A 61 -9.08 1.26 3.80
C ALA A 61 -8.82 1.12 5.30
N ALA A 62 -8.29 2.17 5.95
CA ALA A 62 -8.03 2.16 7.38
C ALA A 62 -9.31 1.91 8.17
N ARG A 63 -10.40 2.58 7.79
CA ARG A 63 -11.69 2.42 8.44
C ARG A 63 -12.19 0.98 8.35
N ARG A 64 -12.06 0.35 7.18
CA ARG A 64 -12.47 -1.04 6.99
C ARG A 64 -11.57 -2.01 7.74
N LEU A 65 -10.29 -1.67 7.92
CA LEU A 65 -9.37 -2.46 8.75
C LEU A 65 -9.65 -2.28 10.24
N GLY A 66 -10.45 -1.30 10.62
CA GLY A 66 -10.74 -1.00 12.03
C GLY A 66 -9.59 -0.28 12.72
N ALA A 67 -8.79 0.50 11.98
CA ALA A 67 -7.61 1.17 12.50
C ALA A 67 -7.65 2.67 12.19
N GLN A 68 -6.89 3.44 12.99
CA GLN A 68 -6.67 4.85 12.73
C GLN A 68 -5.53 5.02 11.73
N PRO A 69 -5.43 6.15 11.01
CA PRO A 69 -4.30 6.39 10.11
C PRO A 69 -2.94 6.23 10.80
N ALA A 70 -2.77 6.72 12.02
CA ALA A 70 -1.51 6.62 12.75
C ALA A 70 -1.11 5.16 13.08
N GLU A 71 -2.06 4.24 13.04
CA GLU A 71 -1.84 2.81 13.30
C GLU A 71 -1.69 2.00 12.02
N THR A 72 -1.75 2.65 10.87
CA THR A 72 -1.81 2.00 9.56
C THR A 72 -0.59 2.40 8.73
N ALA A 73 0.11 1.41 8.20
CA ALA A 73 1.22 1.65 7.29
C ALA A 73 0.74 1.57 5.84
N VAL A 74 1.13 2.55 5.04
CA VAL A 74 0.88 2.58 3.60
C VAL A 74 2.21 2.35 2.88
N PHE A 75 2.26 1.32 2.06
CA PHE A 75 3.40 1.00 1.22
C PHE A 75 3.13 1.56 -0.17
N GLU A 76 3.96 2.47 -0.63
CA GLU A 76 3.77 3.14 -1.92
C GLU A 76 5.08 3.32 -2.67
N ASP A 77 5.03 3.15 -3.99
CA ASP A 77 6.16 3.38 -4.88
C ASP A 77 6.04 4.70 -5.65
N ALA A 78 4.86 5.30 -5.70
CA ALA A 78 4.60 6.55 -6.40
C ALA A 78 4.68 7.72 -5.42
N LEU A 79 5.50 8.71 -5.76
CA LEU A 79 5.73 9.89 -4.91
C LEU A 79 4.44 10.63 -4.56
N TYR A 80 3.58 10.89 -5.54
CA TYR A 80 2.35 11.64 -5.30
C TYR A 80 1.42 10.91 -4.32
N ALA A 81 1.33 9.60 -4.45
CA ALA A 81 0.47 8.76 -3.61
C ALA A 81 1.02 8.66 -2.18
N ALA A 82 2.33 8.52 -2.04
CA ALA A 82 2.98 8.51 -0.73
C ALA A 82 2.78 9.84 -0.01
N ARG A 83 2.88 10.95 -0.75
CA ARG A 83 2.65 12.28 -0.19
C ARG A 83 1.22 12.43 0.32
N THR A 84 0.25 11.93 -0.44
CA THR A 84 -1.16 11.93 -0.04
C THR A 84 -1.36 11.15 1.26
N ALA A 85 -0.80 9.96 1.35
CA ALA A 85 -0.92 9.12 2.55
C ALA A 85 -0.26 9.76 3.75
N ARG A 86 0.93 10.32 3.58
CA ARG A 86 1.64 11.02 4.67
C ARG A 86 0.83 12.19 5.19
N ASP A 87 0.30 13.01 4.29
CA ASP A 87 -0.46 14.20 4.68
C ASP A 87 -1.76 13.84 5.40
N ALA A 88 -2.29 12.64 5.16
CA ALA A 88 -3.47 12.14 5.86
C ALA A 88 -3.15 11.48 7.20
N GLY A 89 -1.88 11.41 7.59
CA GLY A 89 -1.47 10.93 8.90
C GLY A 89 -1.05 9.46 8.95
N PHE A 90 -0.87 8.81 7.80
CA PHE A 90 -0.44 7.42 7.75
C PHE A 90 1.08 7.28 7.95
N TYR A 91 1.47 6.16 8.54
CA TYR A 91 2.87 5.74 8.53
C TYR A 91 3.20 5.30 7.10
N THR A 92 4.24 5.86 6.52
CA THR A 92 4.51 5.68 5.08
C THR A 92 5.81 4.92 4.87
N VAL A 93 5.74 3.87 4.06
CA VAL A 93 6.89 3.07 3.65
C VAL A 93 7.11 3.25 2.15
N ALA A 94 8.25 3.81 1.79
CA ALA A 94 8.63 4.02 0.39
C ALA A 94 9.16 2.71 -0.20
N VAL A 95 8.53 2.25 -1.26
CA VAL A 95 8.92 1.03 -1.95
C VAL A 95 9.71 1.40 -3.21
N SER A 96 10.91 0.84 -3.36
CA SER A 96 11.73 1.07 -4.54
C SER A 96 11.14 0.36 -5.75
N GLU A 97 10.94 1.10 -6.84
CA GLU A 97 10.42 0.59 -8.10
C GLU A 97 11.21 1.21 -9.25
N PRO A 98 11.85 0.40 -10.11
CA PRO A 98 12.65 0.94 -11.22
C PRO A 98 11.91 1.93 -12.12
N ALA A 99 10.61 1.74 -12.32
CA ALA A 99 9.79 2.63 -13.15
C ALA A 99 9.72 4.06 -12.58
N TYR A 100 9.94 4.23 -11.28
CA TYR A 100 9.87 5.51 -10.58
C TYR A 100 11.21 5.92 -9.97
N ALA A 101 12.31 5.40 -10.51
CA ALA A 101 13.65 5.63 -9.95
C ALA A 101 14.02 7.11 -9.83
N SER A 102 13.55 7.96 -10.77
CA SER A 102 13.84 9.40 -10.73
C SER A 102 13.22 10.10 -9.53
N ASP A 103 12.15 9.57 -8.95
CA ASP A 103 11.48 10.14 -7.80
C ASP A 103 12.01 9.58 -6.47
N TRP A 104 12.89 8.59 -6.52
CA TRP A 104 13.37 7.91 -5.31
C TRP A 104 13.97 8.86 -4.25
N PRO A 105 14.82 9.83 -4.61
CA PRO A 105 15.35 10.73 -3.58
C PRO A 105 14.26 11.47 -2.81
N ALA A 106 13.25 11.99 -3.51
CA ALA A 106 12.14 12.70 -2.86
C ALA A 106 11.25 11.75 -2.08
N LEU A 107 10.95 10.57 -2.65
CA LEU A 107 10.11 9.57 -2.01
C LEU A 107 10.75 9.04 -0.73
N SER A 108 12.03 8.69 -0.77
CA SER A 108 12.73 8.16 0.40
C SER A 108 12.90 9.22 1.50
N ALA A 109 13.05 10.49 1.14
CA ALA A 109 13.14 11.58 2.11
C ALA A 109 11.80 11.86 2.80
N LEU A 110 10.69 11.62 2.11
CA LEU A 110 9.34 11.85 2.60
C LEU A 110 8.87 10.78 3.57
N ALA A 111 9.25 9.53 3.32
CA ALA A 111 8.71 8.36 4.01
C ALA A 111 9.31 8.15 5.40
N ASP A 112 8.58 7.44 6.25
CA ASP A 112 9.05 7.03 7.57
C ASP A 112 10.05 5.89 7.47
N GLU A 113 9.88 5.00 6.47
CA GLU A 113 10.75 3.87 6.21
C GLU A 113 10.95 3.70 4.71
N THR A 114 12.00 2.97 4.34
CA THR A 114 12.26 2.61 2.94
C THR A 114 12.36 1.10 2.81
N LEU A 115 11.87 0.58 1.68
CA LEU A 115 11.93 -0.83 1.35
C LEU A 115 12.54 -0.96 -0.04
N LEU A 116 13.80 -1.37 -0.10
CA LEU A 116 14.51 -1.52 -1.38
C LEU A 116 14.16 -2.81 -2.08
N ASP A 117 13.91 -3.86 -1.32
CA ASP A 117 13.61 -5.19 -1.84
C ASP A 117 12.73 -5.91 -0.82
N TRP A 118 11.64 -6.50 -1.29
CA TRP A 118 10.71 -7.25 -0.43
C TRP A 118 11.38 -8.41 0.28
N ARG A 119 12.45 -8.97 -0.32
CA ARG A 119 13.18 -10.09 0.28
C ARG A 119 14.06 -9.67 1.46
N SER A 120 14.45 -8.41 1.51
CA SER A 120 15.25 -7.87 2.61
C SER A 120 14.40 -7.35 3.77
N ALA A 121 13.08 -7.34 3.61
CA ALA A 121 12.15 -6.92 4.65
C ALA A 121 12.05 -8.03 5.70
N VAL A 122 12.37 -7.72 6.94
CA VAL A 122 12.36 -8.67 8.05
C VAL A 122 11.43 -8.27 9.16
#